data_1e7bbccee4c347198de185e28a72f93b
#
_entry.id   1e7bbccee4c347198de185e28a72f93b
#
_cell.length_a   1.000
_cell.length_b   1.000
_cell.length_c   1.000
_cell.angle_alpha   90.00
_cell.angle_beta   90.00
_cell.angle_gamma   90.00
#
_symmetry.space_group_name_H-M   'P 1'
#
loop_
_entity.id
_entity.type
_entity.pdbx_description
1 polymer ?
#
loop_
_entity_poly.entity_id
_entity_poly.type
_entity_poly.pdbx_seq_one_letter_code
_entity_poly.pdbx_strand_id
1 'polypeptide(L)'
;MTVAPEASELNLSMEEAAILDAALGDGTGEFVIVRPYGKAWGADHAMVKRLEARGFMRFKCDGRAPQTRDYLRTSSITGSGRAAAGRHVAT
;
A
#
# COMPACT_ATOMS: atom_id res chain seq x y z
N MET A 1 -4.09 22.81 22.74
CA MET A 1 -3.27 22.86 21.56
C MET A 1 -3.65 21.78 20.58
N THR A 2 -3.62 22.12 19.38
CA THR A 2 -4.04 21.22 18.33
C THR A 2 -2.91 20.31 17.91
N VAL A 3 -3.22 19.06 17.73
CA VAL A 3 -2.25 18.15 17.13
C VAL A 3 -1.93 18.64 15.73
N ALA A 4 -0.67 18.62 15.37
CA ALA A 4 -0.27 19.01 14.03
C ALA A 4 -0.98 18.13 13.00
N PRO A 5 -1.56 18.72 11.96
CA PRO A 5 -2.23 17.92 10.92
C PRO A 5 -1.34 16.83 10.34
N GLU A 6 -0.05 17.12 10.23
CA GLU A 6 0.90 16.13 9.70
C GLU A 6 0.95 14.89 10.54
N ALA A 7 0.90 15.01 11.86
CA ALA A 7 0.93 13.84 12.72
C ALA A 7 -0.28 12.94 12.48
N SER A 8 -1.45 13.56 12.31
CA SER A 8 -2.66 12.82 12.01
C SER A 8 -2.61 12.18 10.63
N GLU A 9 -2.12 12.94 9.63
CA GLU A 9 -2.01 12.45 8.27
C GLU A 9 -0.98 11.33 8.15
N LEU A 10 0.08 11.41 8.94
CA LEU A 10 1.19 10.48 8.88
C LEU A 10 1.06 9.34 9.87
N ASN A 11 -0.13 9.16 10.43
CA ASN A 11 -0.33 8.08 11.40
C ASN A 11 -0.37 6.74 10.69
N LEU A 12 0.78 6.36 10.14
CA LEU A 12 0.98 5.09 9.46
C LEU A 12 1.55 4.07 10.42
N SER A 13 1.04 2.84 10.35
CA SER A 13 1.71 1.75 11.04
C SER A 13 3.03 1.44 10.32
N MET A 14 3.91 0.71 10.99
CA MET A 14 5.17 0.29 10.36
C MET A 14 4.89 -0.54 9.12
N GLU A 15 3.88 -1.38 9.17
CA GLU A 15 3.50 -2.22 8.04
C GLU A 15 3.00 -1.38 6.87
N GLU A 16 2.19 -0.36 7.15
CA GLU A 16 1.69 0.53 6.10
C GLU A 16 2.83 1.30 5.46
N ALA A 17 3.74 1.81 6.27
CA ALA A 17 4.91 2.53 5.77
C ALA A 17 5.78 1.62 4.91
N ALA A 18 5.95 0.37 5.33
CA ALA A 18 6.75 -0.60 4.58
C ALA A 18 6.15 -0.88 3.20
N ILE A 19 4.82 -0.91 3.10
CA ILE A 19 4.15 -1.13 1.83
C ILE A 19 4.41 0.05 0.88
N LEU A 20 4.29 1.28 1.40
CA LEU A 20 4.58 2.45 0.57
C LEU A 20 6.04 2.48 0.14
N ASP A 21 6.96 2.13 1.04
CA ASP A 21 8.37 2.06 0.71
C ASP A 21 8.65 1.00 -0.35
N ALA A 22 8.00 -0.15 -0.25
CA ALA A 22 8.17 -1.22 -1.23
C ALA A 22 7.68 -0.78 -2.61
N ALA A 23 6.54 -0.07 -2.67
CA ALA A 23 6.00 0.43 -3.92
C ALA A 23 6.96 1.42 -4.58
N LEU A 24 7.63 2.24 -3.79
CA LEU A 24 8.58 3.21 -4.32
C LEU A 24 9.91 2.56 -4.65
N GLY A 25 10.31 1.55 -3.89
CA GLY A 25 11.65 0.99 -3.97
C GLY A 25 11.97 0.27 -5.26
N ASP A 26 10.96 -0.29 -5.94
CA ASP A 26 11.21 -0.99 -7.21
C ASP A 26 11.05 -0.06 -8.42
N GLY A 27 10.75 1.21 -8.19
CA GLY A 27 10.67 2.22 -9.26
C GLY A 27 9.36 2.25 -10.00
N THR A 28 8.45 1.31 -9.75
CA THR A 28 7.17 1.27 -10.47
C THR A 28 6.08 2.07 -9.80
N GLY A 29 6.21 2.30 -8.50
CA GLY A 29 5.14 2.91 -7.71
C GLY A 29 3.96 1.98 -7.50
N GLU A 30 4.14 0.68 -7.70
CA GLU A 30 3.08 -0.31 -7.59
C GLU A 30 3.41 -1.35 -6.54
N PHE A 31 2.38 -1.84 -5.88
CA PHE A 31 2.51 -2.91 -4.91
C PHE A 31 1.54 -4.02 -5.28
N VAL A 32 2.04 -5.23 -5.40
CA VAL A 32 1.24 -6.40 -5.80
C VAL A 32 0.99 -7.26 -4.58
N ILE A 33 -0.28 -7.55 -4.32
CA ILE A 33 -0.68 -8.49 -3.28
C ILE A 33 -1.00 -9.81 -3.94
N VAL A 34 -0.47 -10.88 -3.38
CA VAL A 34 -0.71 -12.24 -3.90
C VAL A 34 -1.60 -12.96 -2.90
N ARG A 35 -2.72 -13.48 -3.40
CA ARG A 35 -3.57 -14.38 -2.62
C ARG A 35 -3.42 -15.79 -3.20
N PRO A 36 -2.75 -16.69 -2.50
CA PRO A 36 -2.56 -18.04 -3.01
C PRO A 36 -3.90 -18.72 -3.27
N TYR A 37 -3.92 -19.55 -4.28
CA TYR A 37 -5.13 -20.28 -4.66
C TYR A 37 -5.69 -21.06 -3.49
N GLY A 38 -6.97 -20.90 -3.24
CA GLY A 38 -7.64 -21.59 -2.13
C GLY A 38 -7.41 -20.98 -0.76
N LYS A 39 -6.71 -19.85 -0.67
CA LYS A 39 -6.42 -19.20 0.60
C LYS A 39 -7.16 -17.87 0.71
N ALA A 40 -7.27 -17.39 1.94
CA ALA A 40 -7.85 -16.08 2.19
C ALA A 40 -6.80 -14.99 1.96
N TRP A 41 -7.24 -13.75 1.88
CA TRP A 41 -6.34 -12.61 1.81
C TRP A 41 -5.50 -12.52 3.09
N GLY A 42 -4.25 -12.14 2.94
CA GLY A 42 -3.36 -11.95 4.09
C GLY A 42 -3.47 -10.57 4.69
N ALA A 43 -2.59 -10.29 5.66
CA ALA A 43 -2.60 -9.03 6.38
C ALA A 43 -2.28 -7.84 5.47
N ASP A 44 -1.44 -8.03 4.47
CA ASP A 44 -1.07 -6.96 3.54
C ASP A 44 -2.28 -6.45 2.76
N HIS A 45 -3.25 -7.31 2.46
CA HIS A 45 -4.46 -6.88 1.78
C HIS A 45 -5.22 -5.84 2.63
N ALA A 46 -5.36 -6.10 3.92
CA ALA A 46 -6.04 -5.16 4.82
C ALA A 46 -5.28 -3.85 4.90
N MET A 47 -3.95 -3.89 4.95
CA MET A 47 -3.14 -2.68 5.00
C MET A 47 -3.29 -1.85 3.73
N VAL A 48 -3.23 -2.51 2.56
CA VAL A 48 -3.39 -1.80 1.29
C VAL A 48 -4.78 -1.20 1.18
N LYS A 49 -5.82 -1.93 1.62
CA LYS A 49 -7.18 -1.38 1.61
C LYS A 49 -7.29 -0.13 2.46
N ARG A 50 -6.62 -0.10 3.61
CA ARG A 50 -6.62 1.10 4.45
C ARG A 50 -5.88 2.25 3.76
N LEU A 51 -4.76 1.96 3.12
CA LEU A 51 -4.03 2.98 2.38
C LEU A 51 -4.85 3.53 1.22
N GLU A 52 -5.60 2.67 0.55
CA GLU A 52 -6.51 3.11 -0.51
C GLU A 52 -7.61 4.01 0.04
N ALA A 53 -8.19 3.64 1.17
CA ALA A 53 -9.24 4.44 1.80
C ALA A 53 -8.73 5.81 2.23
N ARG A 54 -7.45 5.90 2.58
CA ARG A 54 -6.83 7.18 2.97
C ARG A 54 -6.32 7.98 1.78
N GLY A 55 -6.43 7.44 0.56
CA GLY A 55 -5.99 8.14 -0.64
C GLY A 55 -4.50 8.02 -0.91
N PHE A 56 -3.77 7.16 -0.18
CA PHE A 56 -2.34 6.98 -0.37
C PHE A 56 -2.01 5.96 -1.44
N MET A 57 -2.95 5.11 -1.77
CA MET A 57 -2.82 4.15 -2.87
C MET A 57 -4.14 4.10 -3.64
N ARG A 58 -4.06 3.56 -4.86
CA ARG A 58 -5.22 3.41 -5.72
C ARG A 58 -5.18 2.03 -6.35
N PHE A 59 -6.30 1.32 -6.31
CA PHE A 59 -6.43 0.05 -7.02
C PHE A 59 -6.21 0.27 -8.52
N LYS A 60 -5.38 -0.58 -9.11
CA LYS A 60 -5.06 -0.47 -10.53
C LYS A 60 -5.68 -1.61 -11.34
N CYS A 61 -5.35 -2.84 -10.98
CA CYS A 61 -5.84 -4.00 -11.73
C CYS A 61 -5.69 -5.26 -10.89
N ASP A 62 -6.36 -6.32 -11.34
CA ASP A 62 -6.21 -7.63 -10.74
C ASP A 62 -6.19 -8.69 -11.84
N GLY A 63 -5.84 -9.90 -11.43
CA GLY A 63 -5.76 -11.01 -12.37
C GLY A 63 -5.31 -12.26 -11.65
N ARG A 64 -4.99 -13.28 -12.43
CA ARG A 64 -4.52 -14.56 -11.88
C ARG A 64 -3.21 -14.95 -12.54
N ALA A 65 -2.31 -15.49 -11.74
CA ALA A 65 -1.09 -16.08 -12.26
C ALA A 65 -1.46 -17.34 -13.06
N PRO A 66 -0.97 -17.48 -14.32
CA PRO A 66 -1.46 -18.56 -15.18
C PRO A 66 -1.12 -19.97 -14.67
N GLN A 67 0.00 -20.13 -13.98
CA GLN A 67 0.46 -21.45 -13.57
C GLN A 67 -0.06 -21.85 -12.20
N THR A 68 -0.03 -20.93 -11.25
CA THR A 68 -0.41 -21.22 -9.87
C THR A 68 -1.86 -20.90 -9.58
N ARG A 69 -2.49 -20.09 -10.43
CA ARG A 69 -3.84 -19.56 -10.24
C ARG A 69 -3.95 -18.63 -9.04
N ASP A 70 -2.82 -18.16 -8.53
CA ASP A 70 -2.85 -17.19 -7.46
C ASP A 70 -3.50 -15.90 -7.95
N TYR A 71 -4.27 -15.28 -7.07
CA TYR A 71 -4.92 -14.02 -7.38
C TYR A 71 -3.94 -12.89 -7.12
N LEU A 72 -3.78 -12.03 -8.11
CA LEU A 72 -2.85 -10.89 -8.03
C LEU A 72 -3.67 -9.61 -8.03
N ARG A 73 -3.40 -8.74 -7.07
CA ARG A 73 -4.08 -7.45 -6.98
C ARG A 73 -3.02 -6.36 -6.89
N THR A 74 -3.03 -5.47 -7.87
CA THR A 74 -2.03 -4.41 -7.98
C THR A 74 -2.63 -3.06 -7.60
N SER A 75 -1.94 -2.33 -6.75
CA SER A 75 -2.30 -0.96 -6.39
C SER A 75 -1.13 -0.04 -6.68
N SER A 76 -1.43 1.19 -7.07
CA SER A 76 -0.42 2.21 -7.35
C SER A 76 -0.38 3.21 -6.20
N ILE A 77 0.83 3.69 -5.88
CA ILE A 77 0.97 4.76 -4.92
C ILE A 77 0.51 6.07 -5.58
N THR A 78 -0.23 6.88 -4.82
CA THR A 78 -0.69 8.18 -5.30
C THR A 78 0.33 9.27 -4.97
N GLY A 79 0.09 10.49 -5.47
CA GLY A 79 0.91 11.62 -5.05
C GLY A 79 0.87 11.84 -3.56
N SER A 80 -0.31 11.70 -2.94
CA SER A 80 -0.44 11.78 -1.49
C SER A 80 0.34 10.68 -0.79
N GLY A 81 0.34 9.47 -1.36
CA GLY A 81 1.11 8.37 -0.80
C GLY A 81 2.60 8.62 -0.87
N ARG A 82 3.09 9.18 -1.98
CA ARG A 82 4.51 9.54 -2.11
C ARG A 82 4.91 10.58 -1.08
N ALA A 83 4.06 11.57 -0.88
CA ALA A 83 4.32 12.62 0.11
C ALA A 83 4.32 12.05 1.52
N ALA A 84 3.37 11.16 1.83
CA ALA A 84 3.30 10.54 3.15
C ALA A 84 4.53 9.68 3.42
N ALA A 85 4.98 8.91 2.43
CA ALA A 85 6.16 8.07 2.58
C ALA A 85 7.41 8.94 2.80
N GLY A 86 7.53 10.02 2.05
CA GLY A 86 8.67 10.93 2.20
C GLY A 86 8.71 11.57 3.57
N ARG A 87 7.56 12.04 4.06
CA ARG A 87 7.51 12.66 5.39
C ARG A 87 7.78 11.65 6.49
N HIS A 88 7.30 10.43 6.32
CA HIS A 88 7.54 9.37 7.29
C HIS A 88 9.03 9.08 7.41
N VAL A 89 9.71 8.97 6.27
CA VAL A 89 11.14 8.72 6.26
C VAL A 89 11.92 9.89 6.82
N ALA A 90 11.46 11.11 6.57
CA ALA A 90 12.14 12.32 7.02
C ALA A 90 12.06 12.53 8.53
N THR A 91 11.12 11.90 9.18
CA THR A 91 11.01 12.04 10.63
C THR A 91 11.88 11.02 11.34
#